data_596f6cb668f908508216b80998612292
#
_entry.id   596f6cb668f908508216b80998612292
#
_cell.length_a   1.000
_cell.length_b   1.000
_cell.length_c   1.000
_cell.angle_alpha   90.00
_cell.angle_beta   90.00
_cell.angle_gamma   90.00
#
_symmetry.space_group_name_H-M   'P 1'
#
loop_
_entity.id
_entity.type
_entity.pdbx_description
1 polymer ?
#
loop_
_entity_poly.entity_id
_entity_poly.type
_entity_poly.pdbx_seq_one_letter_code
_entity_poly.pdbx_strand_id
1 'polypeptide(L)'
;MKKIRLALQKSGRLHDESLQILNNCGIEIQKGQNQLKVSSSNFPLEVFFLRNSDIPGYLLDNVVDIAVIGENLLHEKGEGIVVNEHLGFSKCRVSLAVPNQSNIENVSELQSKSIATSYPNTLKKFLKKHQIKAKIHVINGSVEIAPNIGLANAVCDIVSSGSTLFNNNLKEIKTILKSEAVLCSSPSIDEQRAELLNQLLFRIRGVLSAKKFKYLLMNAPADKVDRITGLLPGMKSPTVMPLADKSWVSIHTVIETDEFWNVIDLLKENGAQGILICPIDKMFV
;
A
#
# COMPACT_ATOMS: atom_id res chain seq x y z
N MET A 1 -11.33 -20.25 -21.94
CA MET A 1 -11.76 -19.31 -20.88
C MET A 1 -11.02 -17.98 -21.08
N LYS A 2 -11.71 -16.85 -21.09
CA LYS A 2 -11.02 -15.54 -21.12
C LYS A 2 -10.21 -15.37 -19.85
N LYS A 3 -8.99 -14.83 -19.98
CA LYS A 3 -8.14 -14.47 -18.82
C LYS A 3 -8.25 -12.97 -18.57
N ILE A 4 -8.17 -12.57 -17.30
CA ILE A 4 -8.03 -11.17 -16.93
C ILE A 4 -6.55 -10.76 -17.08
N ARG A 5 -6.29 -9.59 -17.66
CA ARG A 5 -4.95 -9.08 -17.98
C ARG A 5 -4.53 -8.06 -16.92
N LEU A 6 -3.53 -8.41 -16.13
CA LEU A 6 -2.99 -7.58 -15.05
C LEU A 6 -1.66 -6.94 -15.46
N ALA A 7 -1.54 -5.63 -15.38
CA ALA A 7 -0.27 -4.93 -15.49
C ALA A 7 0.38 -4.75 -14.11
N LEU A 8 1.67 -5.09 -14.03
CA LEU A 8 2.54 -4.84 -12.88
C LEU A 8 3.79 -4.08 -13.33
N GLN A 9 4.36 -3.32 -12.43
CA GLN A 9 5.68 -2.72 -12.66
C GLN A 9 6.72 -3.80 -12.91
N LYS A 10 7.68 -3.56 -13.83
CA LYS A 10 8.68 -4.53 -14.26
C LYS A 10 9.66 -4.95 -13.15
N SER A 11 10.01 -4.05 -12.24
CA SER A 11 11.01 -4.27 -11.18
C SER A 11 10.86 -3.26 -10.04
N GLY A 12 11.53 -3.50 -8.91
CA GLY A 12 11.53 -2.63 -7.74
C GLY A 12 10.45 -2.98 -6.71
N ARG A 13 10.40 -2.22 -5.62
CA ARG A 13 9.58 -2.55 -4.44
C ARG A 13 8.10 -2.81 -4.77
N LEU A 14 7.49 -1.96 -5.59
CA LEU A 14 6.09 -2.14 -5.99
C LEU A 14 5.87 -3.47 -6.74
N HIS A 15 6.84 -3.88 -7.59
CA HIS A 15 6.82 -5.19 -8.26
C HIS A 15 6.81 -6.34 -7.27
N ASP A 16 7.77 -6.32 -6.32
CA ASP A 16 7.98 -7.42 -5.38
C ASP A 16 6.78 -7.57 -4.44
N GLU A 17 6.27 -6.45 -3.89
CA GLU A 17 5.09 -6.43 -3.03
C GLU A 17 3.81 -6.84 -3.79
N SER A 18 3.70 -6.50 -5.09
CA SER A 18 2.56 -6.93 -5.93
C SER A 18 2.58 -8.44 -6.20
N LEU A 19 3.74 -9.03 -6.44
CA LEU A 19 3.85 -10.49 -6.56
C LEU A 19 3.57 -11.18 -5.23
N GLN A 20 4.03 -10.61 -4.13
CA GLN A 20 3.79 -11.15 -2.80
C GLN A 20 2.30 -11.19 -2.45
N ILE A 21 1.52 -10.13 -2.75
CA ILE A 21 0.08 -10.16 -2.47
C ILE A 21 -0.64 -11.20 -3.34
N LEU A 22 -0.26 -11.37 -4.61
CA LEU A 22 -0.82 -12.42 -5.47
C LEU A 22 -0.51 -13.82 -4.92
N ASN A 23 0.72 -14.05 -4.49
CA ASN A 23 1.12 -15.32 -3.86
C ASN A 23 0.33 -15.59 -2.57
N ASN A 24 0.15 -14.58 -1.71
CA ASN A 24 -0.66 -14.68 -0.50
C ASN A 24 -2.14 -14.97 -0.81
N CYS A 25 -2.64 -14.54 -1.98
CA CYS A 25 -3.96 -14.90 -2.52
C CYS A 25 -4.02 -16.34 -3.07
N GLY A 26 -2.92 -17.09 -3.02
CA GLY A 26 -2.80 -18.42 -3.61
C GLY A 26 -2.76 -18.41 -5.13
N ILE A 27 -2.30 -17.33 -5.75
CA ILE A 27 -2.16 -17.20 -7.22
C ILE A 27 -0.68 -17.37 -7.57
N GLU A 28 -0.39 -18.45 -8.29
CA GLU A 28 0.97 -18.82 -8.66
C GLU A 28 1.40 -18.10 -9.95
N ILE A 29 2.44 -17.30 -9.84
CA ILE A 29 3.07 -16.61 -10.97
C ILE A 29 4.53 -17.06 -11.06
N GLN A 30 4.84 -17.93 -12.00
CA GLN A 30 6.21 -18.41 -12.25
C GLN A 30 6.84 -17.58 -13.37
N LYS A 31 7.58 -16.54 -12.99
CA LYS A 31 8.29 -15.66 -13.92
C LYS A 31 9.68 -16.18 -14.23
N GLY A 32 9.96 -16.51 -15.50
CA GLY A 32 11.32 -16.76 -15.99
C GLY A 32 12.12 -15.46 -16.15
N GLN A 33 13.44 -15.61 -16.37
CA GLN A 33 14.29 -14.44 -16.64
C GLN A 33 13.81 -13.68 -17.89
N ASN A 34 13.73 -12.35 -17.78
CA ASN A 34 13.36 -11.43 -18.87
C ASN A 34 11.96 -11.64 -19.49
N GLN A 35 11.08 -12.42 -18.88
CA GLN A 35 9.71 -12.55 -19.36
C GLN A 35 8.92 -11.28 -19.03
N LEU A 36 8.27 -10.71 -20.06
CA LEU A 36 7.40 -9.54 -19.93
C LEU A 36 5.92 -9.92 -19.83
N LYS A 37 5.58 -11.18 -20.10
CA LYS A 37 4.23 -11.73 -20.01
C LYS A 37 4.29 -13.14 -19.42
N VAL A 38 3.45 -13.41 -18.42
CA VAL A 38 3.34 -14.71 -17.75
C VAL A 38 1.88 -15.01 -17.43
N SER A 39 1.46 -16.26 -17.61
CA SER A 39 0.14 -16.73 -17.18
C SER A 39 0.24 -17.42 -15.83
N SER A 40 -0.76 -17.22 -14.96
CA SER A 40 -0.90 -18.05 -13.77
C SER A 40 -1.31 -19.46 -14.12
N SER A 41 -0.83 -20.44 -13.34
CA SER A 41 -1.16 -21.87 -13.48
C SER A 41 -2.52 -22.25 -12.91
N ASN A 42 -2.99 -21.51 -11.89
CA ASN A 42 -4.12 -21.88 -11.06
C ASN A 42 -5.22 -20.81 -10.95
N PHE A 43 -5.11 -19.73 -11.70
CA PHE A 43 -6.13 -18.67 -11.80
C PHE A 43 -6.16 -18.13 -13.24
N PRO A 44 -7.31 -17.76 -13.82
CA PRO A 44 -7.39 -17.24 -15.20
C PRO A 44 -6.83 -15.83 -15.33
N LEU A 45 -5.53 -15.66 -15.06
CA LEU A 45 -4.80 -14.41 -15.02
C LEU A 45 -3.60 -14.43 -15.98
N GLU A 46 -3.42 -13.36 -16.74
CA GLU A 46 -2.18 -13.03 -17.43
C GLU A 46 -1.55 -11.79 -16.82
N VAL A 47 -0.28 -11.85 -16.47
CA VAL A 47 0.48 -10.74 -15.91
C VAL A 47 1.42 -10.16 -16.95
N PHE A 48 1.38 -8.84 -17.11
CA PHE A 48 2.26 -8.06 -17.98
C PHE A 48 3.18 -7.19 -17.12
N PHE A 49 4.49 -7.32 -17.33
CA PHE A 49 5.51 -6.54 -16.61
C PHE A 49 5.94 -5.34 -17.45
N LEU A 50 5.46 -4.17 -17.07
CA LEU A 50 5.56 -2.93 -17.86
C LEU A 50 6.36 -1.86 -17.11
N ARG A 51 6.74 -0.79 -17.81
CA ARG A 51 7.24 0.43 -17.16
C ARG A 51 6.09 1.09 -16.41
N ASN A 52 6.34 1.50 -15.16
CA ASN A 52 5.32 2.10 -14.32
C ASN A 52 4.61 3.30 -14.99
N SER A 53 5.37 4.15 -15.66
CA SER A 53 4.86 5.35 -16.36
C SER A 53 3.89 5.06 -17.50
N ASP A 54 3.89 3.84 -18.04
CA ASP A 54 3.15 3.48 -19.24
C ASP A 54 1.83 2.75 -18.89
N ILE A 55 1.75 2.18 -17.69
CA ILE A 55 0.60 1.37 -17.23
C ILE A 55 -0.74 2.13 -17.35
N PRO A 56 -0.87 3.42 -16.96
CA PRO A 56 -2.13 4.13 -17.12
C PRO A 56 -2.62 4.17 -18.57
N GLY A 57 -1.72 4.37 -19.54
CA GLY A 57 -2.07 4.33 -20.96
C GLY A 57 -2.63 2.96 -21.37
N TYR A 58 -1.97 1.87 -20.98
CA TYR A 58 -2.43 0.51 -21.29
C TYR A 58 -3.81 0.19 -20.70
N LEU A 59 -4.15 0.75 -19.53
CA LEU A 59 -5.50 0.62 -18.95
C LEU A 59 -6.53 1.41 -19.73
N LEU A 60 -6.24 2.66 -20.10
CA LEU A 60 -7.15 3.54 -20.84
C LEU A 60 -7.41 3.02 -22.27
N ASP A 61 -6.39 2.44 -22.90
CA ASP A 61 -6.46 1.83 -24.22
C ASP A 61 -7.06 0.40 -24.20
N ASN A 62 -7.48 -0.09 -23.02
CA ASN A 62 -8.01 -1.45 -22.82
C ASN A 62 -7.06 -2.58 -23.27
N VAL A 63 -5.77 -2.34 -23.31
CA VAL A 63 -4.74 -3.36 -23.58
C VAL A 63 -4.60 -4.30 -22.39
N VAL A 64 -4.70 -3.75 -21.17
CA VAL A 64 -4.81 -4.50 -19.92
C VAL A 64 -6.13 -4.13 -19.21
N ASP A 65 -6.63 -5.05 -18.41
CA ASP A 65 -7.94 -4.90 -17.76
C ASP A 65 -7.81 -4.29 -16.36
N ILE A 66 -6.75 -4.69 -15.66
CA ILE A 66 -6.45 -4.24 -14.30
C ILE A 66 -4.94 -3.97 -14.14
N ALA A 67 -4.59 -3.20 -13.13
CA ALA A 67 -3.18 -2.94 -12.79
C ALA A 67 -2.98 -2.69 -11.30
N VAL A 68 -1.77 -3.00 -10.81
CA VAL A 68 -1.28 -2.48 -9.52
C VAL A 68 -0.29 -1.35 -9.81
N ILE A 69 -0.65 -0.15 -9.39
CA ILE A 69 0.14 1.07 -9.57
C ILE A 69 0.12 1.94 -8.32
N GLY A 70 1.05 2.88 -8.22
CA GLY A 70 1.01 3.90 -7.18
C GLY A 70 -0.10 4.92 -7.47
N GLU A 71 -0.87 5.27 -6.44
CA GLU A 71 -1.96 6.27 -6.54
C GLU A 71 -1.46 7.64 -7.04
N ASN A 72 -0.19 7.99 -6.74
CA ASN A 72 0.48 9.18 -7.29
C ASN A 72 0.49 9.20 -8.83
N LEU A 73 0.63 8.04 -9.45
CA LEU A 73 0.62 7.93 -10.91
C LEU A 73 -0.79 8.11 -11.50
N LEU A 74 -1.83 7.66 -10.78
CA LEU A 74 -3.22 7.94 -11.15
C LEU A 74 -3.51 9.43 -11.10
N HIS A 75 -3.08 10.12 -10.05
CA HIS A 75 -3.22 11.58 -9.93
C HIS A 75 -2.51 12.33 -11.06
N GLU A 76 -1.41 11.78 -11.55
CA GLU A 76 -0.63 12.39 -12.62
C GLU A 76 -1.20 12.11 -14.02
N LYS A 77 -1.64 10.87 -14.30
CA LYS A 77 -1.94 10.39 -15.65
C LYS A 77 -3.21 9.53 -15.75
N GLY A 78 -3.89 9.27 -14.65
CA GLY A 78 -4.90 8.22 -14.58
C GLY A 78 -6.35 8.71 -14.62
N GLU A 79 -6.64 9.85 -15.26
CA GLU A 79 -8.01 10.34 -15.38
C GLU A 79 -8.91 9.30 -16.07
N GLY A 80 -10.02 8.91 -15.40
CA GLY A 80 -10.95 7.89 -15.88
C GLY A 80 -10.66 6.46 -15.42
N ILE A 81 -9.48 6.16 -14.84
CA ILE A 81 -9.17 4.84 -14.27
C ILE A 81 -9.91 4.66 -12.95
N VAL A 82 -10.48 3.47 -12.73
CA VAL A 82 -11.27 3.14 -11.54
C VAL A 82 -10.38 2.51 -10.48
N VAL A 83 -10.32 3.09 -9.28
CA VAL A 83 -9.66 2.48 -8.12
C VAL A 83 -10.62 1.46 -7.50
N ASN A 84 -10.20 0.19 -7.41
CA ASN A 84 -10.98 -0.91 -6.87
C ASN A 84 -10.60 -1.27 -5.43
N GLU A 85 -9.30 -1.16 -5.07
CA GLU A 85 -8.82 -1.50 -3.74
C GLU A 85 -7.51 -0.79 -3.41
N HIS A 86 -7.36 -0.31 -2.16
CA HIS A 86 -6.10 0.15 -1.59
C HIS A 86 -5.34 -1.02 -0.98
N LEU A 87 -4.07 -1.18 -1.34
CA LEU A 87 -3.32 -2.40 -1.02
C LEU A 87 -2.45 -2.28 0.25
N GLY A 88 -2.29 -1.08 0.79
CA GLY A 88 -1.61 -0.81 2.06
C GLY A 88 -0.08 -0.91 2.04
N PHE A 89 0.54 -1.06 0.87
CA PHE A 89 1.98 -1.15 0.70
C PHE A 89 2.54 -0.12 -0.29
N SER A 90 3.85 -0.09 -0.47
CA SER A 90 4.57 0.91 -1.28
C SER A 90 4.17 2.36 -0.96
N LYS A 91 3.92 2.63 0.32
CA LYS A 91 3.54 3.96 0.80
C LYS A 91 4.63 4.98 0.50
N CYS A 92 4.22 6.11 -0.04
CA CYS A 92 5.09 7.24 -0.35
C CYS A 92 4.27 8.54 -0.31
N ARG A 93 4.92 9.65 -0.62
CA ARG A 93 4.27 10.94 -0.78
C ARG A 93 4.91 11.72 -1.91
N VAL A 94 4.16 12.55 -2.61
CA VAL A 94 4.69 13.57 -3.51
C VAL A 94 4.87 14.84 -2.70
N SER A 95 6.09 15.38 -2.68
CA SER A 95 6.43 16.50 -1.82
C SER A 95 7.25 17.54 -2.52
N LEU A 96 7.10 18.80 -2.06
CA LEU A 96 7.99 19.91 -2.38
C LEU A 96 9.19 19.90 -1.44
N ALA A 97 10.38 20.01 -2.00
CA ALA A 97 11.62 20.12 -1.25
C ALA A 97 12.53 21.20 -1.84
N VAL A 98 13.34 21.81 -1.01
CA VAL A 98 14.29 22.88 -1.35
C VAL A 98 15.67 22.58 -0.78
N PRO A 99 16.76 23.19 -1.27
CA PRO A 99 18.08 23.06 -0.65
C PRO A 99 18.06 23.43 0.83
N ASN A 100 18.81 22.70 1.66
CA ASN A 100 18.90 22.95 3.10
C ASN A 100 19.32 24.39 3.42
N GLN A 101 20.17 25.00 2.56
CA GLN A 101 20.63 26.36 2.69
C GLN A 101 19.65 27.40 2.15
N SER A 102 18.53 27.00 1.59
CA SER A 102 17.51 27.90 1.07
C SER A 102 16.75 28.58 2.22
N ASN A 103 16.46 29.86 2.05
CA ASN A 103 15.60 30.65 2.94
C ASN A 103 14.10 30.37 2.71
N ILE A 104 13.75 29.45 1.78
CA ILE A 104 12.38 29.08 1.48
C ILE A 104 11.92 28.09 2.56
N GLU A 105 10.94 28.49 3.35
CA GLU A 105 10.34 27.67 4.41
C GLU A 105 8.86 27.35 4.11
N ASN A 106 8.21 28.22 3.36
CA ASN A 106 6.79 28.13 3.06
C ASN A 106 6.52 28.06 1.55
N VAL A 107 5.41 27.44 1.21
CA VAL A 107 5.00 27.25 -0.19
C VAL A 107 4.77 28.57 -0.93
N SER A 108 4.30 29.60 -0.24
CA SER A 108 4.10 30.95 -0.81
C SER A 108 5.38 31.59 -1.35
N GLU A 109 6.54 31.24 -0.79
CA GLU A 109 7.85 31.76 -1.20
C GLU A 109 8.35 31.13 -2.50
N LEU A 110 7.63 30.14 -3.01
CA LEU A 110 7.85 29.59 -4.36
C LEU A 110 7.27 30.47 -5.47
N GLN A 111 6.61 31.58 -5.14
CA GLN A 111 6.14 32.56 -6.12
C GLN A 111 7.31 33.04 -6.98
N SER A 112 7.13 32.97 -8.32
CA SER A 112 8.12 33.32 -9.33
C SER A 112 9.43 32.50 -9.32
N LYS A 113 9.48 31.42 -8.58
CA LYS A 113 10.60 30.47 -8.56
C LYS A 113 10.44 29.37 -9.62
N SER A 114 11.49 28.57 -9.81
CA SER A 114 11.48 27.40 -10.69
C SER A 114 11.43 26.10 -9.86
N ILE A 115 10.62 25.15 -10.32
CA ILE A 115 10.42 23.84 -9.67
C ILE A 115 10.64 22.73 -10.67
N ALA A 116 11.56 21.82 -10.40
CA ALA A 116 11.78 20.62 -11.20
C ALA A 116 10.88 19.48 -10.72
N THR A 117 10.31 18.70 -11.64
CA THR A 117 9.38 17.62 -11.29
C THR A 117 9.24 16.57 -12.38
N SER A 118 8.98 15.32 -11.98
CA SER A 118 8.40 14.26 -12.83
C SER A 118 6.87 14.15 -12.70
N TYR A 119 6.24 15.03 -11.90
CA TYR A 119 4.79 15.10 -11.64
C TYR A 119 4.20 16.47 -12.02
N PRO A 120 4.29 16.90 -13.30
CA PRO A 120 3.88 18.24 -13.71
C PRO A 120 2.38 18.51 -13.53
N ASN A 121 1.50 17.52 -13.73
CA ASN A 121 0.06 17.73 -13.61
C ASN A 121 -0.37 17.85 -12.14
N THR A 122 0.18 16.99 -11.28
CA THR A 122 -0.02 17.04 -9.83
C THR A 122 0.46 18.38 -9.26
N LEU A 123 1.66 18.80 -9.66
CA LEU A 123 2.22 20.08 -9.23
C LEU A 123 1.39 21.27 -9.74
N LYS A 124 0.96 21.28 -11.00
CA LYS A 124 0.11 22.34 -11.56
C LYS A 124 -1.21 22.48 -10.80
N LYS A 125 -1.88 21.36 -10.49
CA LYS A 125 -3.12 21.35 -9.70
C LYS A 125 -2.89 21.96 -8.32
N PHE A 126 -1.77 21.59 -7.66
CA PHE A 126 -1.41 22.12 -6.35
C PHE A 126 -1.12 23.62 -6.37
N LEU A 127 -0.26 24.09 -7.31
CA LEU A 127 0.08 25.50 -7.44
C LEU A 127 -1.15 26.37 -7.76
N LYS A 128 -2.04 25.89 -8.62
CA LYS A 128 -3.31 26.56 -8.92
C LYS A 128 -4.18 26.72 -7.68
N LYS A 129 -4.32 25.65 -6.88
CA LYS A 129 -5.10 25.67 -5.62
C LYS A 129 -4.55 26.69 -4.62
N HIS A 130 -3.24 26.88 -4.57
CA HIS A 130 -2.57 27.83 -3.67
C HIS A 130 -2.31 29.20 -4.29
N GLN A 131 -2.78 29.45 -5.54
CA GLN A 131 -2.61 30.72 -6.27
C GLN A 131 -1.15 31.13 -6.48
N ILE A 132 -0.25 30.15 -6.61
CA ILE A 132 1.18 30.35 -6.79
C ILE A 132 1.53 30.22 -8.28
N LYS A 133 2.27 31.21 -8.80
CA LYS A 133 2.85 31.19 -10.16
C LYS A 133 4.33 30.83 -10.05
N ALA A 134 4.70 29.63 -10.50
CA ALA A 134 6.07 29.14 -10.54
C ALA A 134 6.38 28.55 -11.93
N LYS A 135 7.64 28.59 -12.34
CA LYS A 135 8.11 27.95 -13.56
C LYS A 135 8.32 26.47 -13.32
N ILE A 136 7.71 25.62 -14.13
CA ILE A 136 7.83 24.16 -13.99
C ILE A 136 8.83 23.64 -15.01
N HIS A 137 9.87 22.93 -14.52
CA HIS A 137 10.81 22.16 -15.34
C HIS A 137 10.46 20.69 -15.25
N VAL A 138 9.98 20.11 -16.36
CA VAL A 138 9.64 18.68 -16.42
C VAL A 138 10.90 17.89 -16.72
N ILE A 139 11.27 16.97 -15.82
CA ILE A 139 12.39 16.04 -15.98
C ILE A 139 11.96 14.62 -15.62
N ASN A 140 12.52 13.64 -16.32
CA ASN A 140 12.22 12.22 -16.10
C ASN A 140 13.39 11.55 -15.34
N GLY A 141 13.24 11.40 -14.03
CA GLY A 141 14.25 10.83 -13.14
C GLY A 141 15.32 11.80 -12.67
N SER A 142 15.98 11.48 -11.57
CA SER A 142 17.02 12.29 -10.91
C SER A 142 16.62 13.75 -10.68
N VAL A 143 15.36 13.97 -10.31
CA VAL A 143 14.79 15.31 -10.08
C VAL A 143 15.50 16.01 -8.93
N GLU A 144 15.95 15.26 -7.94
CA GLU A 144 16.63 15.73 -6.72
C GLU A 144 17.95 16.45 -6.97
N ILE A 145 18.61 16.22 -8.11
CA ILE A 145 19.86 16.93 -8.44
C ILE A 145 19.62 18.32 -9.03
N ALA A 146 18.42 18.63 -9.49
CA ALA A 146 18.11 19.85 -10.24
C ALA A 146 18.50 21.15 -9.51
N PRO A 147 18.29 21.30 -8.18
CA PRO A 147 18.75 22.49 -7.48
C PRO A 147 20.28 22.60 -7.40
N ASN A 148 20.97 21.47 -7.21
CA ASN A 148 22.42 21.45 -7.06
C ASN A 148 23.17 21.86 -8.32
N ILE A 149 22.54 21.67 -9.49
CA ILE A 149 23.09 22.09 -10.80
C ILE A 149 22.53 23.42 -11.29
N GLY A 150 21.76 24.15 -10.46
CA GLY A 150 21.20 25.45 -10.78
C GLY A 150 20.02 25.43 -11.75
N LEU A 151 19.41 24.28 -12.04
CA LEU A 151 18.27 24.16 -12.96
C LEU A 151 16.96 24.67 -12.34
N ALA A 152 16.78 24.47 -11.03
CA ALA A 152 15.57 24.85 -10.33
C ALA A 152 15.85 25.31 -8.89
N ASN A 153 14.93 26.08 -8.31
CA ASN A 153 15.03 26.52 -6.91
C ASN A 153 14.45 25.47 -5.94
N ALA A 154 13.57 24.61 -6.43
CA ALA A 154 12.89 23.57 -5.66
C ALA A 154 12.66 22.33 -6.52
N VAL A 155 12.32 21.24 -5.87
CA VAL A 155 11.88 20.00 -6.51
C VAL A 155 10.50 19.61 -6.02
N CYS A 156 9.75 18.92 -6.88
CA CYS A 156 8.52 18.23 -6.51
C CYS A 156 8.62 16.79 -7.00
N ASP A 157 8.78 15.84 -6.09
CA ASP A 157 8.99 14.44 -6.46
C ASP A 157 8.49 13.47 -5.37
N ILE A 158 8.57 12.16 -5.67
CA ILE A 158 8.25 11.10 -4.73
C ILE A 158 9.27 11.05 -3.60
N VAL A 159 8.75 11.00 -2.38
CA VAL A 159 9.50 10.77 -1.16
C VAL A 159 8.95 9.52 -0.46
N SER A 160 9.78 8.51 -0.28
CA SER A 160 9.46 7.33 0.53
C SER A 160 10.01 7.49 1.94
N SER A 161 11.27 7.15 2.19
CA SER A 161 11.96 7.33 3.47
C SER A 161 12.53 8.75 3.68
N GLY A 162 12.75 9.50 2.61
CA GLY A 162 13.43 10.79 2.62
C GLY A 162 14.95 10.70 2.46
N SER A 163 15.53 9.50 2.38
CA SER A 163 16.98 9.31 2.24
C SER A 163 17.55 9.99 0.98
N THR A 164 16.82 9.95 -0.14
CA THR A 164 17.24 10.61 -1.39
C THR A 164 17.31 12.13 -1.23
N LEU A 165 16.34 12.75 -0.55
CA LEU A 165 16.37 14.18 -0.26
C LEU A 165 17.56 14.51 0.65
N PHE A 166 17.74 13.74 1.72
CA PHE A 166 18.85 13.94 2.65
C PHE A 166 20.22 13.87 1.96
N ASN A 167 20.44 12.85 1.14
CA ASN A 167 21.71 12.66 0.41
C ASN A 167 21.98 13.76 -0.62
N ASN A 168 20.95 14.48 -1.07
CA ASN A 168 21.07 15.60 -2.00
C ASN A 168 20.98 16.97 -1.30
N ASN A 169 21.11 17.03 0.05
CA ASN A 169 21.02 18.25 0.85
C ASN A 169 19.71 19.03 0.64
N LEU A 170 18.59 18.31 0.54
CA LEU A 170 17.26 18.89 0.39
C LEU A 170 16.44 18.71 1.66
N LYS A 171 15.66 19.72 2.02
CA LYS A 171 14.62 19.66 3.07
C LYS A 171 13.23 19.69 2.46
N GLU A 172 12.35 18.83 2.95
CA GLU A 172 10.94 18.81 2.58
C GLU A 172 10.23 20.00 3.25
N ILE A 173 9.48 20.77 2.46
CA ILE A 173 8.70 21.92 2.96
C ILE A 173 7.20 21.66 2.95
N LYS A 174 6.71 20.77 2.07
CA LYS A 174 5.29 20.46 1.98
C LYS A 174 5.02 19.11 1.31
N THR A 175 4.24 18.27 1.94
CA THR A 175 3.59 17.12 1.29
C THR A 175 2.40 17.61 0.47
N ILE A 176 2.38 17.28 -0.82
CA ILE A 176 1.29 17.58 -1.76
C ILE A 176 0.24 16.47 -1.75
N LEU A 177 0.70 15.20 -1.80
CA LEU A 177 -0.12 14.02 -1.94
C LEU A 177 0.50 12.85 -1.17
N LYS A 178 -0.27 12.14 -0.36
CA LYS A 178 0.09 10.80 0.14
C LYS A 178 -0.38 9.77 -0.87
N SER A 179 0.37 8.70 -1.02
CA SER A 179 0.14 7.66 -2.02
C SER A 179 0.54 6.30 -1.50
N GLU A 180 -0.19 5.30 -1.94
CA GLU A 180 0.14 3.88 -1.75
C GLU A 180 -0.16 3.10 -3.03
N ALA A 181 0.15 1.81 -3.03
CA ALA A 181 -0.24 0.92 -4.11
C ALA A 181 -1.76 0.72 -4.13
N VAL A 182 -2.36 0.80 -5.31
CA VAL A 182 -3.78 0.50 -5.54
C VAL A 182 -3.94 -0.52 -6.64
N LEU A 183 -4.95 -1.40 -6.50
CA LEU A 183 -5.49 -2.17 -7.60
C LEU A 183 -6.53 -1.32 -8.31
N CYS A 184 -6.37 -1.14 -9.59
CA CYS A 184 -7.27 -0.35 -10.42
C CYS A 184 -7.67 -1.11 -11.69
N SER A 185 -8.76 -0.69 -12.30
CA SER A 185 -9.29 -1.28 -13.53
C SER A 185 -9.51 -0.24 -14.62
N SER A 186 -9.48 -0.73 -15.86
CA SER A 186 -9.92 0.02 -17.02
C SER A 186 -11.39 0.46 -16.83
N PRO A 187 -11.79 1.65 -17.31
CA PRO A 187 -13.17 2.11 -17.27
C PRO A 187 -14.11 1.26 -18.13
N SER A 188 -13.57 0.45 -19.06
CA SER A 188 -14.32 -0.33 -20.03
C SER A 188 -14.10 -1.85 -19.91
N ILE A 189 -13.89 -2.34 -18.67
CA ILE A 189 -13.75 -3.78 -18.42
C ILE A 189 -15.04 -4.53 -18.77
N ASP A 190 -14.94 -5.64 -19.54
CA ASP A 190 -16.09 -6.46 -19.88
C ASP A 190 -16.62 -7.27 -18.69
N GLU A 191 -17.88 -7.70 -18.74
CA GLU A 191 -18.58 -8.38 -17.64
C GLU A 191 -17.85 -9.66 -17.17
N GLN A 192 -17.35 -10.48 -18.10
CA GLN A 192 -16.65 -11.72 -17.76
C GLN A 192 -15.33 -11.45 -17.00
N ARG A 193 -14.60 -10.41 -17.38
CA ARG A 193 -13.38 -9.99 -16.67
C ARG A 193 -13.68 -9.25 -15.39
N ALA A 194 -14.81 -8.53 -15.32
CA ALA A 194 -15.28 -7.91 -14.08
C ALA A 194 -15.60 -8.96 -13.01
N GLU A 195 -16.17 -10.11 -13.41
CA GLU A 195 -16.39 -11.23 -12.51
C GLU A 195 -15.06 -11.81 -11.97
N LEU A 196 -14.06 -11.99 -12.84
CA LEU A 196 -12.70 -12.42 -12.43
C LEU A 196 -12.03 -11.40 -11.51
N LEU A 197 -12.22 -10.10 -11.75
CA LEU A 197 -11.77 -9.04 -10.87
C LEU A 197 -12.41 -9.15 -9.49
N ASN A 198 -13.72 -9.39 -9.41
CA ASN A 198 -14.43 -9.58 -8.14
C ASN A 198 -13.89 -10.79 -7.35
N GLN A 199 -13.59 -11.91 -8.02
CA GLN A 199 -12.96 -13.07 -7.41
C GLN A 199 -11.55 -12.74 -6.89
N LEU A 200 -10.77 -11.96 -7.63
CA LEU A 200 -9.45 -11.50 -7.18
C LEU A 200 -9.56 -10.55 -6.00
N LEU A 201 -10.46 -9.58 -6.04
CA LEU A 201 -10.73 -8.63 -4.96
C LEU A 201 -11.14 -9.34 -3.68
N PHE A 202 -12.01 -10.36 -3.77
CA PHE A 202 -12.38 -11.18 -2.62
C PHE A 202 -11.15 -11.80 -1.95
N ARG A 203 -10.23 -12.40 -2.72
CA ARG A 203 -8.99 -12.98 -2.19
C ARG A 203 -8.08 -11.93 -1.58
N ILE A 204 -7.88 -10.80 -2.26
CA ILE A 204 -7.06 -9.69 -1.78
C ILE A 204 -7.60 -9.14 -0.46
N ARG A 205 -8.90 -8.90 -0.37
CA ARG A 205 -9.54 -8.40 0.86
C ARG A 205 -9.35 -9.36 2.03
N GLY A 206 -9.46 -10.68 1.81
CA GLY A 206 -9.18 -11.69 2.81
C GLY A 206 -7.73 -11.64 3.33
N VAL A 207 -6.76 -11.41 2.43
CA VAL A 207 -5.34 -11.24 2.80
C VAL A 207 -5.11 -9.93 3.54
N LEU A 208 -5.69 -8.81 3.06
CA LEU A 208 -5.52 -7.49 3.67
C LEU A 208 -6.18 -7.44 5.06
N SER A 209 -7.34 -8.05 5.20
CA SER A 209 -8.06 -8.16 6.49
C SER A 209 -7.20 -8.92 7.51
N ALA A 210 -6.65 -10.06 7.10
CA ALA A 210 -5.82 -10.91 7.97
C ALA A 210 -4.58 -10.19 8.53
N LYS A 211 -3.98 -9.26 7.76
CA LYS A 211 -2.81 -8.50 8.21
C LYS A 211 -3.07 -7.62 9.44
N LYS A 212 -4.32 -7.20 9.65
CA LYS A 212 -4.70 -6.34 10.77
C LYS A 212 -4.89 -7.12 12.06
N PHE A 213 -5.01 -8.45 11.99
CA PHE A 213 -5.40 -9.29 13.10
C PHE A 213 -4.39 -10.41 13.36
N LYS A 214 -4.43 -10.92 14.59
CA LYS A 214 -3.69 -12.09 15.03
C LYS A 214 -4.65 -13.06 15.73
N TYR A 215 -4.37 -14.33 15.64
CA TYR A 215 -5.04 -15.35 16.43
C TYR A 215 -4.30 -15.50 17.76
N LEU A 216 -4.99 -15.21 18.85
CA LEU A 216 -4.49 -15.28 20.21
C LEU A 216 -5.05 -16.56 20.87
N LEU A 217 -4.15 -17.34 21.44
CA LEU A 217 -4.46 -18.52 22.23
C LEU A 217 -3.71 -18.43 23.56
N MET A 218 -4.37 -18.76 24.66
CA MET A 218 -3.74 -18.79 25.98
C MET A 218 -4.47 -19.77 26.91
N ASN A 219 -3.79 -20.20 27.96
CA ASN A 219 -4.40 -20.90 29.08
C ASN A 219 -4.65 -19.91 30.23
N ALA A 220 -5.76 -20.07 30.92
CA ALA A 220 -6.15 -19.19 32.01
C ALA A 220 -6.81 -19.98 33.15
N PRO A 221 -6.73 -19.51 34.41
CA PRO A 221 -7.51 -20.08 35.52
C PRO A 221 -9.01 -19.94 35.24
N ALA A 222 -9.78 -21.01 35.51
CA ALA A 222 -11.21 -21.03 35.19
C ALA A 222 -12.01 -19.95 35.95
N ASP A 223 -11.58 -19.58 37.15
CA ASP A 223 -12.20 -18.53 37.99
C ASP A 223 -11.89 -17.10 37.49
N LYS A 224 -10.98 -16.95 36.53
CA LYS A 224 -10.57 -15.66 35.95
C LYS A 224 -11.11 -15.43 34.55
N VAL A 225 -11.87 -16.34 33.96
CA VAL A 225 -12.34 -16.28 32.57
C VAL A 225 -13.07 -14.97 32.27
N ASP A 226 -14.05 -14.58 33.08
CA ASP A 226 -14.85 -13.39 32.84
C ASP A 226 -13.99 -12.11 32.83
N ARG A 227 -12.99 -12.07 33.74
CA ARG A 227 -12.08 -10.93 33.82
C ARG A 227 -11.15 -10.87 32.60
N ILE A 228 -10.57 -12.00 32.19
CA ILE A 228 -9.68 -12.10 31.05
C ILE A 228 -10.44 -11.81 29.74
N THR A 229 -11.62 -12.40 29.56
CA THR A 229 -12.43 -12.16 28.36
C THR A 229 -12.91 -10.72 28.27
N GLY A 230 -13.17 -10.05 29.42
CA GLY A 230 -13.49 -8.63 29.45
C GLY A 230 -12.33 -7.69 29.05
N LEU A 231 -11.07 -8.15 29.09
CA LEU A 231 -9.89 -7.41 28.61
C LEU A 231 -9.66 -7.56 27.11
N LEU A 232 -10.30 -8.56 26.49
CA LEU A 232 -10.04 -8.89 25.08
C LEU A 232 -11.06 -8.22 24.19
N PRO A 233 -10.65 -7.23 23.37
CA PRO A 233 -11.52 -6.61 22.37
C PRO A 233 -11.69 -7.58 21.19
N GLY A 234 -12.40 -8.70 21.41
CA GLY A 234 -12.61 -9.70 20.38
C GLY A 234 -13.74 -9.35 19.44
N MET A 235 -13.78 -9.96 18.24
CA MET A 235 -14.78 -9.68 17.19
C MET A 235 -16.23 -9.96 17.61
N LYS A 236 -16.46 -10.91 18.51
CA LYS A 236 -17.77 -11.20 19.15
C LYS A 236 -17.54 -11.62 20.58
N SER A 237 -17.11 -12.86 20.79
CA SER A 237 -16.68 -13.36 22.09
C SER A 237 -15.57 -14.40 21.90
N PRO A 238 -14.65 -14.52 22.87
CA PRO A 238 -13.64 -15.57 22.86
C PRO A 238 -14.27 -16.96 22.92
N THR A 239 -13.60 -17.95 22.33
CA THR A 239 -13.92 -19.36 22.55
C THR A 239 -13.21 -19.81 23.83
N VAL A 240 -13.94 -20.40 24.76
CA VAL A 240 -13.41 -20.94 26.02
C VAL A 240 -13.60 -22.44 26.02
N MET A 241 -12.50 -23.20 26.22
CA MET A 241 -12.53 -24.67 26.25
C MET A 241 -11.89 -25.16 27.55
N PRO A 242 -12.52 -26.12 28.27
CA PRO A 242 -11.93 -26.70 29.47
C PRO A 242 -10.66 -27.49 29.12
N LEU A 243 -9.64 -27.41 29.96
CA LEU A 243 -8.47 -28.27 29.88
C LEU A 243 -8.70 -29.60 30.66
N ALA A 244 -7.74 -30.53 30.54
CA ALA A 244 -7.75 -31.78 31.33
C ALA A 244 -7.76 -31.50 32.85
N ASP A 245 -7.00 -30.48 33.27
CA ASP A 245 -7.13 -29.88 34.59
C ASP A 245 -8.34 -28.93 34.59
N LYS A 246 -9.39 -29.30 35.33
CA LYS A 246 -10.63 -28.53 35.38
C LYS A 246 -10.50 -27.14 36.02
N SER A 247 -9.41 -26.87 36.70
CA SER A 247 -9.11 -25.52 37.24
C SER A 247 -8.60 -24.55 36.17
N TRP A 248 -8.34 -25.04 34.94
CA TRP A 248 -7.82 -24.29 33.82
C TRP A 248 -8.69 -24.41 32.57
N VAL A 249 -8.68 -23.35 31.77
CA VAL A 249 -9.31 -23.26 30.44
C VAL A 249 -8.33 -22.81 29.40
N SER A 250 -8.59 -23.14 28.14
CA SER A 250 -7.94 -22.51 26.98
C SER A 250 -8.87 -21.45 26.40
N ILE A 251 -8.35 -20.25 26.19
CA ILE A 251 -9.08 -19.12 25.61
C ILE A 251 -8.50 -18.81 24.25
N HIS A 252 -9.37 -18.75 23.24
CA HIS A 252 -9.00 -18.46 21.85
C HIS A 252 -9.77 -17.23 21.36
N THR A 253 -9.09 -16.30 20.71
CA THR A 253 -9.73 -15.11 20.14
C THR A 253 -8.92 -14.56 18.98
N VAL A 254 -9.51 -13.64 18.24
CA VAL A 254 -8.84 -12.81 17.24
C VAL A 254 -8.68 -11.41 17.81
N ILE A 255 -7.48 -10.86 17.77
CA ILE A 255 -7.15 -9.54 18.30
C ILE A 255 -6.50 -8.67 17.22
N GLU A 256 -6.74 -7.37 17.23
CA GLU A 256 -5.99 -6.44 16.39
C GLU A 256 -4.52 -6.41 16.77
N THR A 257 -3.64 -6.38 15.76
CA THR A 257 -2.19 -6.47 15.97
C THR A 257 -1.66 -5.37 16.88
N ASP A 258 -2.21 -4.15 16.76
CA ASP A 258 -1.75 -2.99 17.53
C ASP A 258 -2.26 -3.01 18.98
N GLU A 259 -3.38 -3.69 19.25
CA GLU A 259 -3.95 -3.78 20.58
C GLU A 259 -3.33 -4.86 21.47
N PHE A 260 -2.68 -5.86 20.85
CA PHE A 260 -2.07 -6.95 21.61
C PHE A 260 -1.11 -6.46 22.70
N TRP A 261 -0.22 -5.52 22.34
CA TRP A 261 0.78 -5.01 23.29
C TRP A 261 0.17 -4.22 24.46
N ASN A 262 -1.03 -3.69 24.28
CA ASN A 262 -1.75 -2.95 25.32
C ASN A 262 -2.37 -3.86 26.37
N VAL A 263 -2.68 -5.12 26.02
CA VAL A 263 -3.40 -6.04 26.89
C VAL A 263 -2.54 -7.16 27.47
N ILE A 264 -1.34 -7.44 26.91
CA ILE A 264 -0.52 -8.62 27.26
C ILE A 264 -0.15 -8.66 28.76
N ASP A 265 0.24 -7.54 29.32
CA ASP A 265 0.65 -7.47 30.72
C ASP A 265 -0.54 -7.69 31.65
N LEU A 266 -1.69 -7.11 31.33
CA LEU A 266 -2.94 -7.32 32.07
C LEU A 266 -3.41 -8.77 32.02
N LEU A 267 -3.23 -9.45 30.89
CA LEU A 267 -3.55 -10.89 30.76
C LEU A 267 -2.68 -11.72 31.69
N LYS A 268 -1.36 -11.44 31.73
CA LYS A 268 -0.40 -12.13 32.63
C LYS A 268 -0.72 -11.88 34.10
N GLU A 269 -1.01 -10.64 34.48
CA GLU A 269 -1.39 -10.27 35.84
C GLU A 269 -2.66 -11.01 36.33
N ASN A 270 -3.56 -11.34 35.38
CA ASN A 270 -4.74 -12.13 35.66
C ASN A 270 -4.49 -13.65 35.55
N GLY A 271 -3.24 -14.09 35.45
CA GLY A 271 -2.85 -15.49 35.51
C GLY A 271 -2.85 -16.20 34.14
N ALA A 272 -3.01 -15.49 33.02
CA ALA A 272 -2.87 -16.10 31.70
C ALA A 272 -1.46 -16.62 31.46
N GLN A 273 -1.34 -17.83 30.95
CA GLN A 273 -0.09 -18.53 30.68
C GLN A 273 -0.11 -19.16 29.28
N GLY A 274 1.08 -19.51 28.76
CA GLY A 274 1.20 -20.15 27.46
C GLY A 274 0.60 -19.32 26.33
N ILE A 275 0.76 -17.99 26.38
CA ILE A 275 0.17 -17.07 25.43
C ILE A 275 0.87 -17.21 24.07
N LEU A 276 0.12 -17.65 23.07
CA LEU A 276 0.59 -17.82 21.70
C LEU A 276 -0.11 -16.82 20.77
N ILE A 277 0.67 -16.23 19.86
CA ILE A 277 0.18 -15.33 18.84
C ILE A 277 0.54 -15.90 17.48
N CYS A 278 -0.49 -16.29 16.75
CA CYS A 278 -0.32 -16.89 15.44
C CYS A 278 -0.71 -15.88 14.34
N PRO A 279 0.08 -15.78 13.26
CA PRO A 279 -0.34 -15.03 12.09
C PRO A 279 -1.59 -15.65 11.48
N ILE A 280 -2.44 -14.83 10.89
CA ILE A 280 -3.60 -15.26 10.11
C ILE A 280 -3.27 -15.01 8.64
N ASP A 281 -3.35 -16.03 7.81
CA ASP A 281 -3.05 -15.89 6.37
C ASP A 281 -4.18 -15.22 5.61
N LYS A 282 -5.43 -15.58 5.94
CA LYS A 282 -6.63 -15.06 5.28
C LYS A 282 -7.74 -14.94 6.31
N MET A 283 -8.52 -13.86 6.21
CA MET A 283 -9.64 -13.62 7.12
C MET A 283 -10.79 -12.97 6.35
N PHE A 284 -11.96 -13.58 6.48
CA PHE A 284 -13.22 -13.05 5.93
C PHE A 284 -14.17 -12.74 7.09
N VAL A 285 -14.70 -11.55 7.10
CA VAL A 285 -15.60 -11.02 8.15
C VAL A 285 -17.01 -10.85 7.58
#